data_517ae82015a64436498fb6ad8b00434c
#
_entry.id   517ae82015a64436498fb6ad8b00434c
#
_cell.length_a   1.000
_cell.length_b   1.000
_cell.length_c   1.000
_cell.angle_alpha   90.00
_cell.angle_beta   90.00
_cell.angle_gamma   90.00
#
_symmetry.space_group_name_H-M   'P 1'
#
loop_
_entity.id
_entity.type
_entity.pdbx_description
1 polymer ?
#
loop_
_entity_poly.entity_id
_entity_poly.type
_entity_poly.pdbx_seq_one_letter_code
_entity_poly.pdbx_strand_id
1 'polypeptide(L)' 'MAYSNGNKKLVPEAMGALEKFKYEVASEVGVNLKDGYNGDLSSRDAGRIGGNMVKKLIQQAESQMK' A
#
# COMPACT_ATOMS: atom_id res chain seq x y z
N MET A 1 -8.06 5.08 -22.97
CA MET A 1 -7.57 4.55 -22.70
C MET A 1 -7.36 3.57 -22.41
N ALA A 2 -7.26 3.60 -22.68
CA ALA A 2 -7.21 2.67 -22.33
C ALA A 2 -6.46 2.27 -21.40
N TYR A 3 -6.57 2.20 -20.71
CA TYR A 3 -5.97 1.77 -19.93
C TYR A 3 -5.72 0.66 -19.91
N SER A 4 -5.42 0.39 -20.15
CA SER A 4 -5.15 -0.57 -20.18
C SER A 4 -4.99 -1.30 -19.61
N ASN A 5 -4.97 -1.27 -19.60
CA ASN A 5 -4.95 -2.16 -19.00
C ASN A 5 -4.24 -2.67 -18.11
N GLY A 6 -4.88 -3.07 -17.54
CA GLY A 6 -4.36 -3.76 -16.49
C GLY A 6 -3.04 -4.29 -16.71
N ASN A 7 -2.67 -4.31 -17.87
CA ASN A 7 -1.36 -4.75 -18.17
C ASN A 7 -0.30 -3.76 -17.98
N LYS A 8 -0.68 -2.56 -17.61
CA LYS A 8 0.32 -1.61 -17.27
C LYS A 8 0.97 -2.06 -16.03
N LYS A 9 2.22 -2.35 -16.10
CA LYS A 9 2.92 -2.82 -14.96
C LYS A 9 3.64 -1.71 -14.30
N LEU A 10 3.68 -1.75 -13.01
CA LEU A 10 4.60 -0.90 -12.27
C LEU A 10 5.99 -1.39 -12.54
N VAL A 11 6.96 -0.50 -12.51
CA VAL A 11 8.34 -0.94 -12.63
C VAL A 11 8.69 -1.75 -11.39
N PRO A 12 9.57 -2.70 -11.49
CA PRO A 12 9.90 -3.58 -10.37
C PRO A 12 10.32 -2.84 -9.12
N GLU A 13 11.05 -1.75 -9.28
CA GLU A 13 11.49 -0.97 -8.14
C GLU A 13 10.32 -0.35 -7.40
N ALA A 14 9.32 0.11 -8.15
CA ALA A 14 8.14 0.70 -7.54
C ALA A 14 7.33 -0.36 -6.82
N MET A 15 7.26 -1.57 -7.37
CA MET A 15 6.55 -2.65 -6.72
C MET A 15 7.21 -3.03 -5.41
N GLY A 16 8.53 -3.07 -5.38
CA GLY A 16 9.25 -3.35 -4.17
C GLY A 16 9.00 -2.30 -3.10
N ALA A 17 8.98 -1.04 -3.51
CA ALA A 17 8.73 0.06 -2.58
C ALA A 17 7.32 -0.01 -2.01
N LEU A 18 6.33 -0.33 -2.85
CA LEU A 18 4.97 -0.47 -2.39
C LEU A 18 4.80 -1.61 -1.39
N GLU A 19 5.47 -2.71 -1.65
CA GLU A 19 5.43 -3.85 -0.76
C GLU A 19 5.98 -3.48 0.61
N LYS A 20 7.13 -2.85 0.64
CA LYS A 20 7.72 -2.40 1.89
C LYS A 20 6.82 -1.44 2.63
N PHE A 21 6.25 -0.50 1.90
CA PHE A 21 5.38 0.50 2.47
C PHE A 21 4.16 -0.15 3.12
N LYS A 22 3.60 -1.13 2.44
CA LYS A 22 2.46 -1.87 2.95
C LYS A 22 2.78 -2.55 4.28
N TYR A 23 3.93 -3.20 4.36
CA TYR A 23 4.33 -3.86 5.60
C TYR A 23 4.61 -2.87 6.71
N GLU A 24 5.20 -1.74 6.38
CA GLU A 24 5.43 -0.69 7.36
C GLU A 24 4.13 -0.21 7.96
N VAL A 25 3.16 0.05 7.10
CA VAL A 25 1.88 0.56 7.57
C VAL A 25 1.15 -0.51 8.39
N ALA A 26 1.19 -1.75 7.93
CA ALA A 26 0.57 -2.83 8.67
C ALA A 26 1.13 -2.91 10.08
N SER A 27 2.43 -2.79 10.20
CA SER A 27 3.10 -2.82 11.50
C SER A 27 2.61 -1.67 12.38
N GLU A 28 2.47 -0.50 11.82
CA GLU A 28 2.04 0.68 12.58
C GLU A 28 0.63 0.55 13.09
N VAL A 29 -0.24 -0.08 12.32
CA VAL A 29 -1.63 -0.24 12.75
C VAL A 29 -1.90 -1.56 13.46
N GLY A 30 -0.86 -2.32 13.69
CA GLY A 30 -0.98 -3.54 14.48
C GLY A 30 -1.56 -4.73 13.73
N VAL A 31 -1.43 -4.75 12.41
CA VAL A 31 -1.92 -5.85 11.60
C VAL A 31 -0.74 -6.71 11.20
N ASN A 32 -0.86 -8.00 11.43
CA ASN A 32 0.22 -8.93 11.11
C ASN A 32 0.04 -9.45 9.69
N LEU A 33 0.78 -8.86 8.76
CA LEU A 33 0.77 -9.31 7.38
C LEU A 33 1.77 -10.43 7.18
N LYS A 34 1.37 -11.40 6.39
CA LYS A 34 2.27 -12.50 6.05
C LYS A 34 2.78 -12.29 4.64
N ASP A 35 3.95 -12.81 4.39
CA ASP A 35 4.45 -12.87 3.04
C ASP A 35 3.55 -13.79 2.23
N GLY A 36 3.25 -13.40 1.03
CA GLY A 36 2.46 -14.22 0.13
C GLY A 36 0.98 -14.07 0.37
N TYR A 37 0.30 -15.18 0.61
CA TYR A 37 -1.16 -15.19 0.66
C TYR A 37 -1.68 -14.64 1.99
N ASN A 38 -2.55 -13.66 1.91
CA ASN A 38 -3.17 -13.06 3.08
C ASN A 38 -4.69 -13.22 3.03
N GLY A 39 -5.14 -14.41 2.66
CA GLY A 39 -6.55 -14.66 2.49
C GLY A 39 -7.35 -14.60 3.76
N ASP A 40 -6.71 -14.75 4.90
CA ASP A 40 -7.39 -14.66 6.19
C ASP A 40 -7.40 -13.24 6.75
N LEU A 41 -6.86 -12.29 6.02
CA LEU A 41 -6.89 -10.90 6.45
C LEU A 41 -8.31 -10.37 6.34
N SER A 42 -8.82 -9.77 7.40
CA SER A 42 -10.19 -9.25 7.36
C SER A 42 -10.27 -8.03 6.45
N SER A 43 -11.46 -7.76 5.93
CA SER A 43 -11.67 -6.57 5.13
C SER A 43 -11.41 -5.32 5.94
N ARG A 44 -11.70 -5.37 7.23
CA ARG A 44 -11.46 -4.25 8.11
C ARG A 44 -9.98 -3.96 8.22
N ASP A 45 -9.17 -5.00 8.40
CA ASP A 45 -7.72 -4.82 8.52
C ASP A 45 -7.11 -4.39 7.20
N ALA A 46 -7.59 -4.96 6.12
CA ALA A 46 -7.11 -4.54 4.80
C ALA A 46 -7.43 -3.07 4.57
N GLY A 47 -8.62 -2.65 4.98
CA GLY A 47 -9.02 -1.26 4.85
C GLY A 47 -8.19 -0.32 5.72
N ARG A 48 -7.83 -0.79 6.92
CA ARG A 48 -6.97 0.00 7.79
C ARG A 48 -5.61 0.23 7.18
N ILE A 49 -5.04 -0.80 6.60
CA ILE A 49 -3.74 -0.67 5.96
C ILE A 49 -3.85 0.27 4.76
N GLY A 50 -4.82 0.02 3.88
CA GLY A 50 -4.97 0.83 2.68
C GLY A 50 -5.26 2.28 2.99
N GLY A 51 -6.16 2.53 3.94
CA GLY A 51 -6.50 3.88 4.34
C GLY A 51 -5.31 4.63 4.92
N ASN A 52 -4.51 3.94 5.72
CA ASN A 52 -3.34 4.59 6.30
C ASN A 52 -2.23 4.80 5.29
N MET A 53 -2.13 3.94 4.30
CA MET A 53 -1.18 4.16 3.22
C MET A 53 -1.52 5.44 2.47
N VAL A 54 -2.79 5.63 2.14
CA VAL A 54 -3.22 6.83 1.45
C VAL A 54 -2.95 8.07 2.30
N LYS A 55 -3.27 7.97 3.58
CA LYS A 55 -3.05 9.09 4.48
C LYS A 55 -1.58 9.49 4.55
N LYS A 56 -0.70 8.51 4.61
CA LYS A 56 0.73 8.80 4.65
C LYS A 56 1.22 9.42 3.35
N LEU A 57 0.71 8.95 2.23
CA LEU A 57 1.10 9.52 0.95
C LEU A 57 0.65 10.97 0.83
N ILE A 58 -0.54 11.26 1.31
CA ILE A 58 -1.04 12.62 1.30
C ILE A 58 -0.19 13.51 2.20
N GLN A 59 0.16 13.02 3.37
CA GLN A 59 1.00 13.78 4.29
C GLN A 59 2.36 14.08 3.69
N GLN A 60 2.94 13.12 3.00
CA GLN A 60 4.21 13.32 2.34
C GLN A 60 4.10 14.36 1.24
N ALA A 61 3.04 14.29 0.46
CA ALA A 61 2.84 15.23 -0.62
C ALA A 61 2.69 16.66 -0.06
N GLU A 62 1.92 16.79 1.00
CA GLU A 62 1.73 18.09 1.63
C GLU A 62 3.05 18.65 2.16
N SER A 63 3.85 17.80 2.74
CA SER A 63 5.13 18.21 3.27
C SER A 63 6.06 18.72 2.18
N GLN A 64 5.96 18.14 1.00
CA GLN A 64 6.81 18.56 -0.11
C GLN A 64 6.30 19.77 -0.84
N MET A 65 5.07 20.15 -0.61
CA MET A 65 4.48 21.30 -1.30
C MET A 65 4.72 22.61 -0.60
N LYS A 66 5.43 22.63 0.46
CA LYS A 66 5.68 23.85 1.20
C LYS A 66 6.63 24.79 0.54
#